data_0e13e8ebf6a671ec4078e396ec50b410
#
_entry.id   0e13e8ebf6a671ec4078e396ec50b410
#
_cell.length_a   1.000
_cell.length_b   1.000
_cell.length_c   1.000
_cell.angle_alpha   90.00
_cell.angle_beta   90.00
_cell.angle_gamma   90.00
#
_symmetry.space_group_name_H-M   'P 1'
#
loop_
_entity.id
_entity.type
_entity.pdbx_description
1 polymer ?
#
loop_
_entity_poly.entity_id
_entity_poly.type
_entity_poly.pdbx_seq_one_letter_code
_entity_poly.pdbx_strand_id
1 'polypeptide(L)'
;MANVKNIGEVYKCEVCGNIVEVLHGSVGQLVCCGKPMKLMIENTVDASKEKHVPVIEKTSGGIKVKVGSVAHPMEEKHFIEWIDIIADGKVYRQFLNPGQAPEAFFTIDAKEVAAREYCNVHGLWKA
;
A
#
# COMPACT_ATOMS: atom_id res chain seq x y z
N MET A 1 8.90 16.82 10.30
CA MET A 1 8.01 16.84 9.13
C MET A 1 8.75 16.36 7.91
N ALA A 2 8.09 15.54 7.10
CA ALA A 2 8.74 14.93 5.96
C ALA A 2 8.75 15.85 4.76
N ASN A 3 9.92 16.00 4.12
CA ASN A 3 10.03 16.59 2.80
C ASN A 3 9.85 15.48 1.76
N VAL A 4 9.20 15.81 0.65
CA VAL A 4 9.05 14.89 -0.47
C VAL A 4 10.45 14.57 -1.02
N LYS A 5 10.71 13.28 -1.23
CA LYS A 5 12.02 12.83 -1.73
C LYS A 5 11.90 11.94 -2.97
N ASN A 6 11.07 10.91 -2.88
CA ASN A 6 11.09 9.83 -3.86
C ASN A 6 9.71 9.53 -4.45
N ILE A 7 9.73 9.11 -5.70
CA ILE A 7 8.54 8.54 -6.35
C ILE A 7 8.06 7.33 -5.54
N GLY A 8 6.76 7.21 -5.41
CA GLY A 8 6.13 6.10 -4.69
C GLY A 8 5.87 6.35 -3.21
N GLU A 9 6.40 7.42 -2.65
CA GLU A 9 6.04 7.80 -1.28
C GLU A 9 4.55 8.09 -1.19
N VAL A 10 3.94 7.71 -0.07
CA VAL A 10 2.52 7.90 0.19
C VAL A 10 2.35 8.81 1.39
N TYR A 11 1.53 9.84 1.24
CA TYR A 11 1.24 10.81 2.29
C TYR A 11 -0.24 10.83 2.61
N LYS A 12 -0.55 11.07 3.88
CA LYS A 12 -1.94 11.17 4.35
C LYS A 12 -2.16 12.47 5.11
N CYS A 13 -3.28 13.13 4.82
CA CYS A 13 -3.75 14.23 5.64
C CYS A 13 -4.49 13.67 6.85
N GLU A 14 -4.01 14.01 8.04
CA GLU A 14 -4.64 13.49 9.27
C GLU A 14 -5.91 14.26 9.64
N VAL A 15 -6.23 15.34 8.94
CA VAL A 15 -7.47 16.10 9.17
C VAL A 15 -8.61 15.59 8.31
N CYS A 16 -8.42 15.51 6.99
CA CYS A 16 -9.49 15.11 6.07
C CYS A 16 -9.39 13.67 5.57
N GLY A 17 -8.25 13.01 5.75
CA GLY A 17 -8.06 11.63 5.33
C GLY A 17 -7.61 11.46 3.88
N ASN A 18 -7.39 12.53 3.12
CA ASN A 18 -6.87 12.40 1.76
C ASN A 18 -5.52 11.69 1.78
N ILE A 19 -5.33 10.78 0.83
CA ILE A 19 -4.08 10.05 0.65
C ILE A 19 -3.60 10.30 -0.76
N VAL A 20 -2.31 10.65 -0.89
CA VAL A 20 -1.68 10.93 -2.19
C VAL A 20 -0.39 10.15 -2.33
N GLU A 21 -0.04 9.83 -3.57
CA GLU A 21 1.22 9.18 -3.90
C GLU A 21 2.08 10.13 -4.73
N VAL A 22 3.37 10.14 -4.48
CA VAL A 22 4.33 10.98 -5.19
C VAL A 22 4.69 10.33 -6.51
N LEU A 23 4.44 11.04 -7.60
CA LEU A 23 4.83 10.62 -8.96
C LEU A 23 6.18 11.20 -9.36
N HIS A 24 6.52 12.37 -8.83
CA HIS A 24 7.81 13.02 -9.05
C HIS A 24 8.21 13.70 -7.75
N GLY A 25 9.28 13.23 -7.16
CA GLY A 25 9.79 13.79 -5.90
C GLY A 25 10.85 14.84 -6.18
N SER A 26 10.67 16.02 -5.61
CA SER A 26 11.66 17.08 -5.67
C SER A 26 11.98 17.53 -4.24
N VAL A 27 11.44 18.66 -3.82
CA VAL A 27 11.68 19.18 -2.48
C VAL A 27 10.40 19.79 -1.92
N GLY A 28 10.41 20.05 -0.63
CA GLY A 28 9.31 20.73 0.03
C GLY A 28 8.35 19.77 0.71
N GLN A 29 7.29 20.34 1.24
CA GLN A 29 6.29 19.62 2.01
C GLN A 29 4.94 19.66 1.31
N LEU A 30 4.22 18.55 1.42
CA LEU A 30 2.82 18.49 0.99
C LEU A 30 1.97 18.99 2.15
N VAL A 31 1.07 19.91 1.87
CA VAL A 31 0.19 20.51 2.87
C VAL A 31 -1.25 20.27 2.46
N CYS A 32 -2.06 19.82 3.41
CA CYS A 32 -3.49 19.66 3.21
C CYS A 32 -4.20 20.08 4.50
N CYS A 33 -5.32 20.78 4.38
CA CYS A 33 -6.08 21.31 5.51
C CYS A 33 -5.22 22.14 6.48
N GLY A 34 -4.29 22.92 5.93
CA GLY A 34 -3.45 23.84 6.70
C GLY A 34 -2.34 23.17 7.50
N LYS A 35 -2.10 21.87 7.30
CA LYS A 35 -1.07 21.12 8.02
C LYS A 35 -0.24 20.28 7.07
N PRO A 36 1.04 20.07 7.37
CA PRO A 36 1.84 19.12 6.60
C PRO A 36 1.22 17.73 6.62
N MET A 37 1.17 17.08 5.46
CA MET A 37 0.71 15.72 5.36
C MET A 37 1.76 14.78 5.95
N LYS A 38 1.30 13.68 6.51
CA LYS A 38 2.16 12.69 7.14
C LYS A 38 2.65 11.68 6.12
N LEU A 39 3.97 11.48 6.07
CA LEU A 39 4.55 10.39 5.30
C LEU A 39 4.13 9.06 5.95
N MET A 40 3.53 8.20 5.16
CA MET A 40 3.17 6.85 5.62
C MET A 40 4.39 5.95 5.49
N ILE A 41 4.88 5.50 6.63
CA ILE A 41 6.01 4.58 6.70
C ILE A 41 5.45 3.17 6.68
N GLU A 42 6.03 2.31 5.85
CA GLU A 42 5.59 0.91 5.78
C GLU A 42 5.75 0.26 7.15
N ASN A 43 4.65 -0.19 7.68
CA ASN A 43 4.57 -0.74 9.01
C ASN A 43 4.84 -2.24 8.99
N THR A 44 5.54 -2.73 9.99
CA THR A 44 5.87 -4.15 10.09
C THR A 44 5.60 -4.73 11.47
N VAL A 45 5.19 -3.93 12.47
CA VAL A 45 5.27 -4.40 13.86
C VAL A 45 4.08 -4.11 14.78
N ASP A 46 3.23 -3.14 14.51
CA ASP A 46 2.23 -2.71 15.51
C ASP A 46 0.83 -3.27 15.28
N ALA A 47 0.73 -4.33 14.51
CA ALA A 47 -0.51 -5.08 14.34
C ALA A 47 -0.16 -6.53 13.98
N SER A 48 -1.17 -7.35 13.77
CA SER A 48 -0.99 -8.76 13.41
C SER A 48 -0.25 -8.89 12.08
N LYS A 49 1.00 -9.34 12.11
CA LYS A 49 1.82 -9.48 10.90
C LYS A 49 1.23 -10.50 9.94
N GLU A 50 0.73 -11.60 10.44
CA GLU A 50 0.15 -12.67 9.62
C GLU A 50 -1.08 -12.23 8.84
N LYS A 51 -1.71 -11.12 9.24
CA LYS A 51 -2.87 -10.55 8.55
C LYS A 51 -2.54 -9.32 7.71
N HIS A 52 -1.36 -8.74 7.88
CA HIS A 52 -1.03 -7.45 7.25
C HIS A 52 0.14 -7.50 6.29
N VAL A 53 1.16 -8.31 6.56
CA VAL A 53 2.31 -8.39 5.65
C VAL A 53 1.89 -9.08 4.37
N PRO A 54 2.04 -8.42 3.20
CA PRO A 54 1.67 -9.05 1.93
C PRO A 54 2.47 -10.31 1.65
N VAL A 55 1.83 -11.30 1.04
CA VAL A 55 2.47 -12.53 0.61
C VAL A 55 2.49 -12.55 -0.91
N ILE A 56 3.67 -12.60 -1.48
CA ILE A 56 3.88 -12.56 -2.93
C ILE A 56 4.01 -13.99 -3.44
N GLU A 57 3.17 -14.35 -4.42
CA GLU A 57 3.23 -15.64 -5.08
C GLU A 57 3.45 -15.43 -6.58
N LYS A 58 4.57 -15.95 -7.09
CA LYS A 58 4.83 -15.92 -8.54
C LYS A 58 4.20 -17.14 -9.18
N THR A 59 3.44 -16.91 -10.25
CA THR A 59 2.79 -17.98 -11.00
C THR A 59 3.21 -17.90 -12.47
N SER A 60 2.85 -18.91 -13.27
CA SER A 60 3.15 -18.89 -14.70
C SER A 60 2.42 -17.79 -15.45
N GLY A 61 1.28 -17.31 -14.92
CA GLY A 61 0.48 -16.26 -15.56
C GLY A 61 0.70 -14.87 -15.02
N GLY A 62 1.50 -14.71 -13.94
CA GLY A 62 1.68 -13.42 -13.32
C GLY A 62 2.05 -13.50 -11.85
N ILE A 63 1.72 -12.44 -11.12
CA ILE A 63 2.06 -12.31 -9.71
C ILE A 63 0.78 -12.13 -8.91
N LYS A 64 0.57 -13.00 -7.92
CA LYS A 64 -0.54 -12.89 -6.99
C LYS A 64 -0.02 -12.36 -5.66
N VAL A 65 -0.74 -11.41 -5.08
CA VAL A 65 -0.42 -10.87 -3.75
C VAL A 65 -1.62 -11.10 -2.86
N LYS A 66 -1.40 -11.76 -1.73
CA LYS A 66 -2.43 -11.97 -0.70
C LYS A 66 -2.10 -11.15 0.54
N VAL A 67 -3.10 -10.65 1.22
CA VAL A 67 -2.94 -9.98 2.50
C VAL A 67 -3.68 -10.79 3.56
N GLY A 68 -3.01 -11.50 4.38
CA GLY A 68 -1.60 -11.88 4.45
C GLY A 68 -1.52 -13.40 4.44
N SER A 69 -0.59 -14.03 5.17
CA SER A 69 -0.58 -15.49 5.31
C SER A 69 -1.87 -16.01 5.96
N VAL A 70 -2.48 -15.21 6.83
CA VAL A 70 -3.84 -15.38 7.31
C VAL A 70 -4.68 -14.26 6.70
N ALA A 71 -5.82 -14.59 6.10
CA ALA A 71 -6.62 -13.62 5.36
C ALA A 71 -7.04 -12.43 6.24
N HIS A 72 -6.78 -11.23 5.74
CA HIS A 72 -7.18 -9.99 6.40
C HIS A 72 -8.70 -9.79 6.29
N PRO A 73 -9.34 -9.21 7.33
CA PRO A 73 -10.77 -8.87 7.22
C PRO A 73 -11.05 -7.94 6.03
N MET A 74 -12.22 -8.09 5.44
CA MET A 74 -12.69 -7.24 4.35
C MET A 74 -14.10 -6.75 4.68
N GLU A 75 -14.23 -6.05 5.81
CA GLU A 75 -15.47 -5.49 6.32
C GLU A 75 -15.55 -4.00 6.00
N GLU A 76 -16.74 -3.41 5.96
CA GLU A 76 -16.91 -2.00 5.58
C GLU A 76 -16.04 -1.03 6.39
N LYS A 77 -15.84 -1.30 7.67
CA LYS A 77 -15.05 -0.43 8.56
C LYS A 77 -13.61 -0.85 8.72
N HIS A 78 -13.23 -2.02 8.20
CA HIS A 78 -11.89 -2.56 8.36
C HIS A 78 -11.57 -3.44 7.16
N PHE A 79 -10.84 -2.90 6.19
CA PHE A 79 -10.55 -3.62 4.96
C PHE A 79 -9.26 -3.09 4.31
N ILE A 80 -8.74 -3.89 3.39
CA ILE A 80 -7.62 -3.50 2.54
C ILE A 80 -8.16 -2.66 1.39
N GLU A 81 -7.74 -1.39 1.31
CA GLU A 81 -8.23 -0.49 0.27
C GLU A 81 -7.54 -0.69 -1.06
N TRP A 82 -6.24 -0.99 -1.02
CA TRP A 82 -5.51 -1.34 -2.24
C TRP A 82 -4.34 -2.25 -1.95
N ILE A 83 -3.90 -2.92 -3.02
CA ILE A 83 -2.66 -3.67 -3.06
C ILE A 83 -1.88 -3.15 -4.24
N ASP A 84 -0.60 -2.85 -4.08
CA ASP A 84 0.26 -2.53 -5.19
C ASP A 84 1.54 -3.37 -5.17
N ILE A 85 2.15 -3.48 -6.35
CA ILE A 85 3.48 -4.06 -6.48
C ILE A 85 4.39 -3.05 -7.14
N ILE A 86 5.65 -3.10 -6.75
CA ILE A 86 6.70 -2.30 -7.35
C ILE A 86 7.62 -3.28 -8.07
N ALA A 87 7.66 -3.18 -9.38
CA ALA A 87 8.40 -4.08 -10.24
C ALA A 87 9.07 -3.28 -11.34
N ASP A 88 10.39 -3.44 -11.49
CA ASP A 88 11.18 -2.76 -12.50
C ASP A 88 10.97 -1.23 -12.51
N GLY A 89 10.88 -0.64 -11.32
CA GLY A 89 10.68 0.80 -11.16
C GLY A 89 9.28 1.31 -11.44
N LYS A 90 8.32 0.41 -11.65
CA LYS A 90 6.93 0.76 -11.93
C LYS A 90 6.03 0.31 -10.80
N VAL A 91 4.98 1.07 -10.55
CA VAL A 91 3.96 0.73 -9.55
C VAL A 91 2.70 0.25 -10.28
N TYR A 92 2.23 -0.92 -9.90
CA TYR A 92 0.97 -1.49 -10.40
C TYR A 92 0.03 -1.62 -9.21
N ARG A 93 -1.21 -1.14 -9.33
CA ARG A 93 -2.12 -1.08 -8.19
C ARG A 93 -3.50 -1.58 -8.55
N GLN A 94 -4.11 -2.28 -7.60
CA GLN A 94 -5.52 -2.65 -7.66
C GLN A 94 -6.22 -2.17 -6.40
N PHE A 95 -7.37 -1.53 -6.58
CA PHE A 95 -8.21 -1.10 -5.47
C PHE A 95 -9.20 -2.21 -5.14
N LEU A 96 -9.45 -2.39 -3.85
CA LEU A 96 -10.38 -3.42 -3.36
C LEU A 96 -11.55 -2.77 -2.65
N ASN A 97 -12.65 -3.49 -2.58
CA ASN A 97 -13.83 -3.09 -1.84
C ASN A 97 -14.14 -4.10 -0.74
N PRO A 98 -14.85 -3.68 0.32
CA PRO A 98 -15.32 -4.63 1.33
C PRO A 98 -16.09 -5.79 0.68
N GLY A 99 -15.90 -6.98 1.21
CA GLY A 99 -16.53 -8.18 0.68
C GLY A 99 -15.73 -8.91 -0.39
N GLN A 100 -14.71 -8.26 -0.97
CA GLN A 100 -13.82 -8.93 -1.91
C GLN A 100 -12.75 -9.72 -1.15
N ALA A 101 -12.15 -10.71 -1.80
CA ALA A 101 -11.01 -11.40 -1.22
C ALA A 101 -9.83 -10.42 -1.06
N PRO A 102 -9.04 -10.51 0.03
CA PRO A 102 -7.91 -9.60 0.25
C PRO A 102 -6.70 -10.01 -0.59
N GLU A 103 -6.86 -9.96 -1.88
CA GLU A 103 -5.81 -10.36 -2.82
C GLU A 103 -5.94 -9.65 -4.15
N ALA A 104 -4.83 -9.59 -4.88
CA ALA A 104 -4.77 -8.99 -6.20
C ALA A 104 -3.89 -9.83 -7.11
N PHE A 105 -4.21 -9.85 -8.41
CA PHE A 105 -3.42 -10.55 -9.41
C PHE A 105 -2.95 -9.56 -10.46
N PHE A 106 -1.65 -9.60 -10.76
CA PHE A 106 -1.03 -8.71 -11.73
C PHE A 106 -0.46 -9.54 -12.87
N THR A 107 -0.91 -9.28 -14.09
CA THR A 107 -0.49 -10.01 -15.28
C THR A 107 0.82 -9.42 -15.79
N ILE A 108 1.89 -9.60 -15.03
CA ILE A 108 3.23 -9.17 -15.39
C ILE A 108 4.23 -10.24 -15.00
N ASP A 109 5.40 -10.17 -15.63
CA ASP A 109 6.55 -11.01 -15.29
C ASP A 109 7.68 -10.09 -14.85
N ALA A 110 8.17 -10.31 -13.64
CA ALA A 110 9.27 -9.52 -13.08
C ALA A 110 10.09 -10.40 -12.13
N LYS A 111 11.39 -10.18 -12.12
CA LYS A 111 12.30 -10.95 -11.26
C LYS A 111 12.23 -10.49 -9.83
N GLU A 112 12.25 -9.19 -9.61
CA GLU A 112 12.20 -8.59 -8.29
C GLU A 112 10.92 -7.79 -8.14
N VAL A 113 10.17 -8.13 -7.10
CA VAL A 113 8.88 -7.54 -6.82
C VAL A 113 8.80 -7.22 -5.34
N ALA A 114 8.43 -5.99 -5.02
CA ALA A 114 7.99 -5.61 -3.69
C ALA A 114 6.48 -5.42 -3.72
N ALA A 115 5.81 -5.73 -2.63
CA ALA A 115 4.36 -5.53 -2.52
C ALA A 115 4.04 -4.65 -1.34
N ARG A 116 3.02 -3.81 -1.51
CA ARG A 116 2.48 -2.99 -0.43
C ARG A 116 0.97 -3.17 -0.38
N GLU A 117 0.41 -2.96 0.80
CA GLU A 117 -1.03 -2.89 0.99
C GLU A 117 -1.36 -1.75 1.95
N TYR A 118 -2.55 -1.20 1.83
CA TYR A 118 -3.05 -0.22 2.77
C TYR A 118 -4.32 -0.72 3.45
N CYS A 119 -4.24 -0.87 4.78
CA CYS A 119 -5.37 -1.16 5.64
C CYS A 119 -5.89 0.16 6.21
N ASN A 120 -7.19 0.43 6.10
CA ASN A 120 -7.75 1.69 6.56
C ASN A 120 -7.62 1.89 8.09
N VAL A 121 -7.38 0.84 8.85
CA VAL A 121 -7.19 0.91 10.31
C VAL A 121 -5.71 0.87 10.69
N HIS A 122 -4.91 0.03 10.05
CA HIS A 122 -3.54 -0.23 10.48
C HIS A 122 -2.45 0.31 9.56
N GLY A 123 -2.82 1.04 8.49
CA GLY A 123 -1.86 1.77 7.67
C GLY A 123 -1.22 0.97 6.55
N LEU A 124 -0.05 1.42 6.13
CA LEU A 124 0.69 0.89 4.99
C LEU A 124 1.66 -0.21 5.42
N TRP A 125 1.64 -1.33 4.72
CA TRP A 125 2.50 -2.48 4.98
C TRP A 125 3.23 -2.90 3.72
N LYS A 126 4.39 -3.51 3.90
CA LYS A 126 5.26 -3.90 2.78
C LYS A 126 5.86 -5.27 3.00
N ALA A 127 6.05 -5.97 1.91
CA ALA A 127 6.82 -7.21 1.85
C ALA A 127 7.91 -7.13 0.76
#